data_24bdbc429a54391fb2e94c6b81f284a7
#
_entry.id   24bdbc429a54391fb2e94c6b81f284a7
#
_cell.length_a   1.000
_cell.length_b   1.000
_cell.length_c   1.000
_cell.angle_alpha   90.00
_cell.angle_beta   90.00
_cell.angle_gamma   90.00
#
_symmetry.space_group_name_H-M   'P 1'
#
loop_
_entity.id
_entity.type
_entity.pdbx_description
1 polymer ?
#
loop_
_entity_poly.entity_id
_entity_poly.type
_entity_poly.pdbx_seq_one_letter_code
_entity_poly.pdbx_strand_id
1 'polypeptide(L)'
;MNPQQLNWLQALFMFGRHQTIHIYYMKKEQIIRQCYGGMKEKHGMETITLFHVGDSYEAYFEDAETISRIMEAPLFKMTAANIPAVRISDTAMEECRNRLLDAGHEVCVSEFRGASGRHILKIR
;
A
#
# COMPACT_ATOMS: atom_id res chain seq x y z
N MET A 1 8.28 -2.01 6.27
CA MET A 1 8.56 -1.45 6.05
C MET A 1 8.07 -1.31 5.69
N ASN A 2 7.75 -1.76 5.51
CA ASN A 2 7.62 -1.34 5.03
C ASN A 2 6.99 -1.64 5.13
N PRO A 3 6.70 -1.90 5.06
CA PRO A 3 6.47 -1.91 5.03
C PRO A 3 6.33 -2.01 4.84
N GLN A 4 6.42 -2.18 4.74
CA GLN A 4 6.61 -1.97 4.52
C GLN A 4 6.73 -1.57 4.38
N GLN A 5 6.47 -1.61 3.93
CA GLN A 5 6.61 -1.17 4.00
C GLN A 5 6.18 -0.73 4.84
N LEU A 6 5.34 -1.19 4.97
CA LEU A 6 5.01 -0.82 5.88
C LEU A 6 5.29 -0.06 6.55
N ASN A 7 5.66 -0.34 6.10
CA ASN A 7 5.80 0.55 7.06
C ASN A 7 6.96 0.30 7.94
N TRP A 8 8.10 0.46 7.27
CA TRP A 8 9.39 0.23 7.85
C TRP A 8 9.69 1.12 9.03
N LEU A 9 9.48 2.42 8.83
CA LEU A 9 9.88 3.39 9.83
C LEU A 9 9.07 3.20 11.10
N GLN A 10 7.81 2.91 10.95
CA GLN A 10 6.96 2.69 12.09
C GLN A 10 7.42 1.50 12.90
N ALA A 11 7.77 0.42 12.20
CA ALA A 11 8.27 -0.77 12.87
C ALA A 11 9.59 -0.49 13.59
N LEU A 12 10.45 0.32 12.98
CA LEU A 12 11.72 0.66 13.61
C LEU A 12 11.49 1.35 14.94
N PHE A 13 10.58 2.29 14.99
CA PHE A 13 10.29 2.99 16.22
C PHE A 13 9.67 2.10 17.28
N MET A 14 8.82 1.19 16.83
CA MET A 14 8.09 0.35 17.77
C MET A 14 8.95 -0.74 18.39
N PHE A 15 9.87 -1.28 17.61
CA PHE A 15 10.58 -2.48 18.02
C PHE A 15 12.06 -2.28 18.32
N GLY A 16 12.62 -1.12 17.98
CA GLY A 16 14.01 -0.86 18.26
C GLY A 16 14.98 -1.55 17.33
N ARG A 17 16.23 -1.63 17.75
CA ARG A 17 17.30 -2.06 16.85
C ARG A 17 17.20 -3.50 16.41
N HIS A 18 16.83 -4.37 17.33
CA HIS A 18 16.72 -5.78 16.98
C HIS A 18 15.69 -5.99 15.91
N GLN A 19 14.59 -5.28 16.04
CA GLN A 19 13.51 -5.40 15.07
C GLN A 19 13.85 -4.71 13.76
N THR A 20 14.77 -3.75 13.79
CA THR A 20 15.27 -3.16 12.56
C THR A 20 15.87 -4.22 11.65
N ILE A 21 16.71 -5.09 12.23
CA ILE A 21 17.33 -6.16 11.45
C ILE A 21 16.28 -7.13 10.96
N HIS A 22 15.34 -7.48 11.81
CA HIS A 22 14.27 -8.39 11.43
C HIS A 22 13.49 -7.85 10.23
N ILE A 23 13.12 -6.57 10.29
CA ILE A 23 12.35 -5.97 9.21
C ILE A 23 13.15 -5.95 7.91
N TYR A 24 14.44 -5.69 8.01
CA TYR A 24 15.29 -5.65 6.84
C TYR A 24 15.29 -6.97 6.08
N TYR A 25 15.15 -8.08 6.79
CA TYR A 25 15.13 -9.40 6.17
C TYR A 25 13.73 -9.93 5.90
N MET A 26 12.70 -9.15 6.19
CA MET A 26 11.35 -9.59 5.92
C MET A 26 11.12 -9.73 4.43
N LYS A 27 10.39 -10.76 4.06
CA LYS A 27 10.02 -10.95 2.67
C LYS A 27 9.03 -9.87 2.25
N LYS A 28 9.08 -9.53 0.96
CA LYS A 28 8.19 -8.51 0.43
C LYS A 28 6.72 -8.83 0.72
N GLU A 29 6.37 -10.11 0.64
CA GLU A 29 5.01 -10.52 0.95
C GLU A 29 4.60 -10.12 2.36
N GLN A 30 5.48 -10.33 3.33
CA GLN A 30 5.18 -10.00 4.72
C GLN A 30 5.01 -8.50 4.90
N ILE A 31 5.86 -7.73 4.24
CA ILE A 31 5.78 -6.28 4.33
C ILE A 31 4.45 -5.80 3.74
N ILE A 32 4.07 -6.33 2.59
CA ILE A 32 2.81 -5.95 1.96
C ILE A 32 1.64 -6.29 2.87
N ARG A 33 1.64 -7.49 3.46
CA ARG A 33 0.54 -7.89 4.34
C ARG A 33 0.46 -7.02 5.58
N GLN A 34 1.61 -6.69 6.16
CA GLN A 34 1.62 -5.83 7.34
C GLN A 34 1.13 -4.43 7.03
N CYS A 35 1.62 -3.85 5.95
CA CYS A 35 1.21 -2.50 5.59
C CYS A 35 -0.27 -2.46 5.24
N TYR A 36 -0.72 -3.41 4.45
CA TYR A 36 -2.12 -3.47 4.07
C TYR A 36 -3.02 -3.66 5.29
N GLY A 37 -2.67 -4.62 6.14
CA GLY A 37 -3.45 -4.89 7.34
C GLY A 37 -3.47 -3.72 8.29
N GLY A 38 -2.32 -3.05 8.46
CA GLY A 38 -2.24 -1.90 9.35
C GLY A 38 -3.10 -0.75 8.87
N MET A 39 -3.12 -0.52 7.56
CA MET A 39 -3.96 0.55 7.01
C MET A 39 -5.45 0.21 7.17
N LYS A 40 -5.80 -1.05 6.97
CA LYS A 40 -7.19 -1.48 7.14
C LYS A 40 -7.62 -1.35 8.59
N GLU A 41 -6.74 -1.71 9.50
CA GLU A 41 -7.06 -1.59 10.92
C GLU A 41 -7.26 -0.13 11.32
N LYS A 42 -6.43 0.75 10.77
CA LYS A 42 -6.45 2.15 11.15
C LYS A 42 -7.59 2.92 10.49
N HIS A 43 -7.92 2.60 9.24
CA HIS A 43 -8.84 3.41 8.44
C HIS A 43 -10.12 2.68 8.06
N GLY A 44 -10.24 1.42 8.40
CA GLY A 44 -11.43 0.64 8.11
C GLY A 44 -11.24 -0.26 6.90
N MET A 45 -11.92 -1.39 6.96
CA MET A 45 -11.78 -2.41 5.90
C MET A 45 -12.28 -1.93 4.55
N GLU A 46 -13.19 -0.96 4.56
CA GLU A 46 -13.81 -0.52 3.31
C GLU A 46 -13.10 0.65 2.67
N THR A 47 -12.12 1.23 3.36
CA THR A 47 -11.32 2.30 2.78
C THR A 47 -10.31 1.69 1.81
N ILE A 48 -10.28 2.22 0.60
CA ILE A 48 -9.30 1.79 -0.40
C ILE A 48 -7.94 2.38 -0.03
N THR A 49 -6.93 1.54 0.04
CA THR A 49 -5.59 1.98 0.40
C THR A 49 -4.69 1.90 -0.81
N LEU A 50 -4.02 3.01 -1.12
CA LEU A 50 -3.03 3.08 -2.17
C LEU A 50 -1.68 3.38 -1.55
N PHE A 51 -0.66 2.70 -2.05
CA PHE A 51 0.71 2.86 -1.56
C PHE A 51 1.54 3.54 -2.64
N HIS A 52 2.10 4.68 -2.30
CA HIS A 52 2.92 5.43 -3.26
C HIS A 52 4.32 4.81 -3.28
N VAL A 53 4.67 4.22 -4.39
CA VAL A 53 5.95 3.51 -4.54
C VAL A 53 6.65 4.08 -5.76
N GLY A 54 7.71 4.86 -5.54
CA GLY A 54 8.39 5.50 -6.63
C GLY A 54 7.50 6.53 -7.31
N ASP A 55 7.28 6.35 -8.60
CA ASP A 55 6.46 7.28 -9.38
C ASP A 55 5.10 6.69 -9.72
N SER A 56 4.65 5.68 -8.95
CA SER A 56 3.34 5.10 -9.19
C SER A 56 2.71 4.73 -7.86
N TYR A 57 1.46 4.30 -7.92
CA TYR A 57 0.69 3.88 -6.75
C TYR A 57 0.29 2.44 -6.94
N GLU A 58 0.38 1.66 -5.87
CA GLU A 58 0.01 0.25 -5.92
C GLU A 58 -1.07 -0.02 -4.90
N ALA A 59 -1.96 -0.93 -5.26
CA ALA A 59 -2.95 -1.46 -4.34
C ALA A 59 -2.87 -2.98 -4.38
N TYR A 60 -3.35 -3.61 -3.31
CA TYR A 60 -3.19 -5.05 -3.14
C TYR A 60 -4.49 -5.68 -2.69
N PHE A 61 -4.61 -7.00 -2.94
CA PHE A 61 -5.72 -7.81 -2.47
C PHE A 61 -7.05 -7.28 -3.00
N GLU A 62 -8.04 -7.14 -2.15
CA GLU A 62 -9.36 -6.70 -2.59
C GLU A 62 -9.36 -5.30 -3.17
N ASP A 63 -8.52 -4.44 -2.62
CA ASP A 63 -8.42 -3.08 -3.15
C ASP A 63 -7.92 -3.08 -4.57
N ALA A 64 -6.97 -3.97 -4.88
CA ALA A 64 -6.48 -4.11 -6.24
C ALA A 64 -7.59 -4.55 -7.17
N GLU A 65 -8.41 -5.49 -6.73
CA GLU A 65 -9.51 -5.98 -7.56
C GLU A 65 -10.54 -4.89 -7.81
N THR A 66 -10.85 -4.11 -6.78
CA THR A 66 -11.79 -3.01 -6.92
C THR A 66 -11.28 -1.96 -7.89
N ILE A 67 -10.02 -1.58 -7.74
CA ILE A 67 -9.43 -0.55 -8.61
C ILE A 67 -9.33 -1.07 -10.04
N SER A 68 -8.93 -2.33 -10.19
CA SER A 68 -8.84 -2.92 -11.53
C SER A 68 -10.17 -2.84 -12.25
N ARG A 69 -11.25 -3.12 -11.54
CA ARG A 69 -12.58 -3.09 -12.14
C ARG A 69 -13.01 -1.68 -12.49
N ILE A 70 -12.78 -0.74 -11.59
CA ILE A 70 -13.25 0.63 -11.78
C ILE A 70 -12.42 1.37 -12.82
N MET A 71 -11.11 1.15 -12.80
CA MET A 71 -10.20 1.85 -13.71
C MET A 71 -9.91 1.07 -14.97
N GLU A 72 -10.38 -0.17 -15.05
CA GLU A 72 -10.04 -1.07 -16.15
C GLU A 72 -8.54 -1.23 -16.31
N ALA A 73 -7.87 -1.31 -15.16
CA ALA A 73 -6.42 -1.46 -15.11
C ALA A 73 -6.09 -2.95 -14.92
N PRO A 74 -5.00 -3.43 -15.53
CA PRO A 74 -4.68 -4.86 -15.42
C PRO A 74 -4.25 -5.25 -14.02
N LEU A 75 -4.76 -6.37 -13.56
CA LEU A 75 -4.28 -7.02 -12.35
C LEU A 75 -3.04 -7.83 -12.67
N PHE A 76 -2.10 -7.83 -11.73
CA PHE A 76 -0.96 -8.72 -11.84
C PHE A 76 -0.72 -9.37 -10.49
N LYS A 77 0.18 -10.35 -10.47
CA LYS A 77 0.47 -11.10 -9.24
C LYS A 77 1.86 -10.72 -8.74
N MET A 78 1.96 -10.44 -7.47
CA MET A 78 3.23 -10.08 -6.85
C MET A 78 3.66 -11.16 -5.88
N THR A 79 4.97 -11.38 -5.82
CA THR A 79 5.63 -12.31 -4.92
C THR A 79 5.23 -13.76 -5.21
N ALA A 80 5.93 -14.70 -4.57
CA ALA A 80 5.61 -16.11 -4.73
C ALA A 80 4.23 -16.45 -4.20
N ALA A 81 3.65 -15.58 -3.36
CA ALA A 81 2.33 -15.80 -2.81
C ALA A 81 1.21 -15.36 -3.76
N ASN A 82 1.57 -14.83 -4.92
CA ASN A 82 0.58 -14.40 -5.93
C ASN A 82 -0.41 -13.38 -5.39
N ILE A 83 0.10 -12.37 -4.70
CA ILE A 83 -0.75 -11.30 -4.20
C ILE A 83 -1.29 -10.50 -5.37
N PRO A 84 -2.62 -10.37 -5.49
CA PRO A 84 -3.17 -9.55 -6.56
C PRO A 84 -2.80 -8.09 -6.34
N ALA A 85 -2.39 -7.42 -7.41
CA ALA A 85 -1.92 -6.04 -7.33
C ALA A 85 -2.31 -5.29 -8.58
N VAL A 86 -2.44 -3.97 -8.44
CA VAL A 86 -2.67 -3.08 -9.55
C VAL A 86 -1.74 -1.89 -9.38
N ARG A 87 -1.31 -1.30 -10.49
CA ARG A 87 -0.42 -0.15 -10.45
C ARG A 87 -1.06 0.99 -11.22
N ILE A 88 -1.11 2.15 -10.56
CA ILE A 88 -1.66 3.37 -11.15
C ILE A 88 -0.53 4.37 -11.23
N SER A 89 -0.32 4.96 -12.41
CA SER A 89 0.74 5.94 -12.55
C SER A 89 0.41 7.21 -11.81
N ASP A 90 1.44 7.99 -11.48
CA ASP A 90 1.25 9.28 -10.85
C ASP A 90 0.27 10.15 -11.64
N THR A 91 0.39 10.13 -12.96
CA THR A 91 -0.43 11.01 -13.79
C THR A 91 -1.89 10.58 -13.82
N ALA A 92 -2.18 9.32 -13.54
CA ALA A 92 -3.56 8.81 -13.54
C ALA A 92 -4.17 8.80 -12.14
N MET A 93 -3.42 9.18 -11.13
CA MET A 93 -3.87 9.01 -9.76
C MET A 93 -5.07 9.87 -9.43
N GLU A 94 -5.10 11.09 -9.94
CA GLU A 94 -6.22 11.98 -9.63
C GLU A 94 -7.52 11.44 -10.20
N GLU A 95 -7.47 10.96 -11.43
CA GLU A 95 -8.66 10.36 -12.04
C GLU A 95 -9.08 9.11 -11.26
N CYS A 96 -8.10 8.31 -10.86
CA CYS A 96 -8.40 7.10 -10.10
C CYS A 96 -9.10 7.45 -8.79
N ARG A 97 -8.56 8.43 -8.06
CA ARG A 97 -9.17 8.84 -6.80
C ARG A 97 -10.60 9.33 -7.02
N ASN A 98 -10.80 10.13 -8.06
CA ASN A 98 -12.13 10.67 -8.32
C ASN A 98 -13.13 9.57 -8.66
N ARG A 99 -12.71 8.60 -9.45
CA ARG A 99 -13.60 7.49 -9.79
C ARG A 99 -13.94 6.64 -8.57
N LEU A 100 -12.95 6.42 -7.70
CA LEU A 100 -13.20 5.66 -6.48
C LEU A 100 -14.16 6.40 -5.55
N LEU A 101 -13.97 7.71 -5.40
CA LEU A 101 -14.87 8.50 -4.58
C LEU A 101 -16.28 8.53 -5.18
N ASP A 102 -16.39 8.66 -6.49
CA ASP A 102 -17.69 8.66 -7.15
C ASP A 102 -18.39 7.31 -6.96
N ALA A 103 -17.64 6.24 -6.84
CA ALA A 103 -18.21 4.91 -6.61
C ALA A 103 -18.54 4.68 -5.13
N GLY A 104 -18.32 5.67 -4.28
CA GLY A 104 -18.70 5.57 -2.88
C GLY A 104 -17.61 5.09 -1.96
N HIS A 105 -16.37 4.99 -2.45
CA HIS A 105 -15.26 4.53 -1.62
C HIS A 105 -14.53 5.69 -0.98
N GLU A 106 -14.05 5.47 0.23
CA GLU A 106 -13.06 6.35 0.82
C GLU A 106 -11.68 5.88 0.42
N VAL A 107 -10.75 6.81 0.27
CA VAL A 107 -9.43 6.50 -0.24
C VAL A 107 -8.40 7.08 0.71
N CYS A 108 -7.39 6.29 1.05
CA CYS A 108 -6.24 6.80 1.77
C CYS A 108 -4.98 6.40 1.04
N VAL A 109 -3.95 7.22 1.19
CA VAL A 109 -2.69 7.01 0.50
C VAL A 109 -1.57 6.93 1.53
N SER A 110 -0.77 5.88 1.40
CA SER A 110 0.41 5.69 2.23
C SER A 110 1.62 6.07 1.39
N GLU A 111 2.41 7.02 1.88
CA GLU A 111 3.64 7.44 1.21
C GLU A 111 4.79 6.60 1.71
N PHE A 112 5.41 5.86 0.80
CA PHE A 112 6.51 4.99 1.15
C PHE A 112 7.78 5.55 0.52
N ARG A 113 8.72 5.93 1.35
CA ARG A 113 9.89 6.67 0.88
C ARG A 113 11.14 5.80 0.90
N GLY A 114 11.22 4.98 -0.10
CA GLY A 114 12.42 4.30 -0.51
C GLY A 114 13.28 3.73 0.61
N ALA A 115 14.56 3.85 0.44
CA ALA A 115 15.52 3.18 1.33
C ALA A 115 15.46 3.69 2.76
N SER A 116 14.96 4.90 2.97
CA SER A 116 14.83 5.41 4.33
C SER A 116 13.72 4.69 5.08
N GLY A 117 12.83 4.01 4.37
CA GLY A 117 11.72 3.33 4.99
C GLY A 117 10.68 4.24 5.60
N ARG A 118 10.71 5.50 5.26
CA ARG A 118 9.78 6.45 5.84
C ARG A 118 8.39 6.20 5.29
N HIS A 119 7.44 6.21 6.19
CA HIS A 119 6.07 5.90 5.88
C HIS A 119 5.20 7.08 6.30
N ILE A 120 4.68 7.81 5.33
CA ILE A 120 3.86 8.98 5.58
C ILE A 120 2.44 8.67 5.13
N LEU A 121 1.50 8.86 6.05
CA LEU A 121 0.10 8.54 5.81
C LEU A 121 -0.65 9.80 5.42
N LYS A 122 -1.42 9.71 4.34
CA LYS A 122 -2.26 10.82 3.89
C LYS A 122 -3.67 10.32 3.66
N ILE A 123 -4.63 11.08 4.17
CA ILE A 123 -6.05 10.78 3.97
C ILE A 123 -6.59 11.71 2.91
N ARG A 124 -7.28 11.14 1.94
CA ARG A 124 -7.82 11.92 0.83
C ARG A 124 -9.31 12.09 0.93
#